data_c6e807d3c9552679243de435bbd848a5
#
_entry.id   c6e807d3c9552679243de435bbd848a5
#
_cell.length_a   1.000
_cell.length_b   1.000
_cell.length_c   1.000
_cell.angle_alpha   90.00
_cell.angle_beta   90.00
_cell.angle_gamma   90.00
#
_symmetry.space_group_name_H-M   'P 1'
#
loop_
_entity.id
_entity.type
_entity.pdbx_description
1 polymer ?
#
loop_
_entity_poly.entity_id
_entity_poly.type
_entity_poly.pdbx_seq_one_letter_code
_entity_poly.pdbx_strand_id
1 'polypeptide(L)'
;MEIDTESMLKDFQEELNDSDKYYEIGSKMIADVAFSKKAKGFFEMSKDEFTHARWLRDILIMHSVEIPTADNERYEMIKERTYRLFL
;
A
#
# COMPACT_ATOMS: atom_id res chain seq x y z
N MET A 1 0.76 -19.26 -19.34
CA MET A 1 0.27 -17.86 -19.40
C MET A 1 1.42 -16.93 -19.09
N GLU A 2 1.73 -16.04 -20.01
CA GLU A 2 2.75 -15.04 -19.77
C GLU A 2 2.20 -13.94 -18.87
N ILE A 3 2.99 -13.56 -17.87
CA ILE A 3 2.66 -12.46 -16.99
C ILE A 3 3.36 -11.21 -17.52
N ASP A 4 2.59 -10.14 -17.71
CA ASP A 4 3.16 -8.84 -18.05
C ASP A 4 3.78 -8.21 -16.82
N THR A 5 5.07 -8.43 -16.65
CA THR A 5 5.80 -7.96 -15.46
C THR A 5 5.92 -6.45 -15.39
N GLU A 6 5.96 -5.76 -16.53
CA GLU A 6 5.97 -4.29 -16.52
C GLU A 6 4.65 -3.71 -16.01
N SER A 7 3.55 -4.24 -16.50
CA SER A 7 2.22 -3.84 -16.04
C SER A 7 2.03 -4.15 -14.56
N MET A 8 2.51 -5.30 -14.13
CA MET A 8 2.39 -5.72 -12.73
C MET A 8 3.24 -4.84 -11.80
N LEU A 9 4.44 -4.46 -12.23
CA LEU A 9 5.28 -3.54 -11.47
C LEU A 9 4.61 -2.17 -11.33
N LYS A 10 3.99 -1.70 -12.41
CA LYS A 10 3.23 -0.45 -12.39
C LYS A 10 2.05 -0.54 -11.43
N ASP A 11 1.31 -1.64 -11.47
CA ASP A 11 0.19 -1.88 -10.56
C ASP A 11 0.66 -1.90 -9.09
N PHE A 12 1.79 -2.53 -8.83
CA PHE A 12 2.42 -2.54 -7.51
C PHE A 12 2.70 -1.11 -7.03
N GLN A 13 3.28 -0.28 -7.88
CA GLN A 13 3.58 1.12 -7.55
C GLN A 13 2.30 1.92 -7.29
N GLU A 14 1.26 1.70 -8.09
CA GLU A 14 -0.04 2.35 -7.93
C GLU A 14 -0.72 1.97 -6.61
N GLU A 15 -0.66 0.69 -6.23
CA GLU A 15 -1.22 0.23 -4.95
C GLU A 15 -0.49 0.86 -3.75
N LEU A 16 0.83 1.02 -3.84
CA LEU A 16 1.59 1.73 -2.81
C LEU A 16 1.16 3.20 -2.73
N ASN A 17 0.97 3.84 -3.88
CA ASN A 17 0.51 5.22 -3.94
C ASN A 17 -0.88 5.38 -3.31
N ASP A 18 -1.79 4.46 -3.63
CA ASP A 18 -3.15 4.49 -3.11
C ASP A 18 -3.18 4.24 -1.59
N SER A 19 -2.38 3.29 -1.12
CA SER A 19 -2.24 3.05 0.32
C SER A 19 -1.82 4.31 1.06
N ASP A 20 -0.81 5.00 0.53
CA ASP A 20 -0.29 6.23 1.11
C ASP A 20 -1.32 7.36 1.10
N LYS A 21 -2.03 7.50 0.00
CA LYS A 21 -3.10 8.50 -0.17
C LYS A 21 -4.21 8.32 0.85
N TYR A 22 -4.71 7.10 1.02
CA TYR A 22 -5.77 6.83 1.98
C TYR A 22 -5.30 7.03 3.41
N TYR A 23 -4.06 6.68 3.71
CA TYR A 23 -3.48 6.96 5.02
C TYR A 23 -3.43 8.46 5.32
N GLU A 24 -3.02 9.27 4.35
CA GLU A 24 -2.98 10.73 4.53
C GLU A 24 -4.37 11.30 4.79
N ILE A 25 -5.37 10.85 4.03
CA ILE A 25 -6.76 11.30 4.21
C ILE A 25 -7.24 10.93 5.61
N GLY A 26 -7.03 9.68 6.03
CA GLY A 26 -7.41 9.23 7.36
C GLY A 26 -6.72 10.01 8.46
N SER A 27 -5.43 10.30 8.30
CA SER A 27 -4.65 11.06 9.28
C SER A 27 -5.16 12.49 9.46
N LYS A 28 -5.60 13.11 8.37
CA LYS A 28 -6.21 14.45 8.43
C LYS A 28 -7.59 14.41 9.09
N MET A 29 -8.36 13.36 8.80
CA MET A 29 -9.70 13.21 9.36
C MET A 29 -9.70 12.92 10.85
N ILE A 30 -8.73 12.12 11.34
CA ILE A 30 -8.70 11.75 12.75
C ILE A 30 -8.42 12.94 13.66
N ALA A 31 -7.83 13.99 13.14
CA ALA A 31 -7.60 15.23 13.87
C ALA A 31 -8.88 16.02 14.14
N ASP A 32 -9.95 15.73 13.40
CA ASP A 32 -11.26 16.38 13.54
C ASP A 32 -12.25 15.42 14.16
N VAL A 33 -12.76 15.75 15.35
CA VAL A 33 -13.71 14.90 16.09
C VAL A 33 -14.94 14.54 15.27
N ALA A 34 -15.41 15.46 14.42
CA ALA A 34 -16.60 15.24 13.58
C ALA A 34 -16.38 14.14 12.52
N PHE A 35 -15.13 13.91 12.09
CA PHE A 35 -14.79 12.97 11.03
C PHE A 35 -14.00 11.76 11.51
N SER A 36 -13.74 11.64 12.83
CA SER A 36 -12.90 10.57 13.35
C SER A 36 -13.40 9.16 13.03
N LYS A 37 -14.70 8.96 12.94
CA LYS A 37 -15.28 7.66 12.57
C LYS A 37 -15.00 7.31 11.11
N LYS A 38 -14.99 8.30 10.22
CA LYS A 38 -14.68 8.10 8.81
C LYS A 38 -13.20 7.81 8.59
N ALA A 39 -12.34 8.32 9.47
CA ALA A 39 -10.91 8.07 9.41
C ALA A 39 -10.57 6.58 9.43
N LYS A 40 -11.28 5.80 10.25
CA LYS A 40 -11.10 4.35 10.34
C LYS A 40 -11.29 3.67 8.99
N GLY A 41 -12.32 4.07 8.24
CA GLY A 41 -12.57 3.53 6.90
C GLY A 41 -11.43 3.78 5.95
N PHE A 42 -10.82 4.97 5.99
CA PHE A 42 -9.67 5.29 5.16
C PHE A 42 -8.43 4.51 5.57
N PHE A 43 -8.20 4.29 6.85
CA PHE A 43 -7.09 3.44 7.30
C PHE A 43 -7.29 1.99 6.86
N GLU A 44 -8.51 1.47 6.87
CA GLU A 44 -8.81 0.13 6.37
C GLU A 44 -8.58 0.05 4.86
N MET A 45 -8.99 1.07 4.09
CA MET A 45 -8.69 1.14 2.65
C MET A 45 -7.19 1.19 2.39
N SER A 46 -6.44 1.94 3.19
CA SER A 46 -4.98 1.98 3.10
C SER A 46 -4.37 0.60 3.30
N LYS A 47 -4.85 -0.14 4.29
CA LYS A 47 -4.40 -1.51 4.56
C LYS A 47 -4.74 -2.45 3.42
N ASP A 48 -5.95 -2.35 2.83
CA ASP A 48 -6.36 -3.18 1.71
C ASP A 48 -5.47 -2.96 0.50
N GLU A 49 -5.16 -1.71 0.17
CA GLU A 49 -4.26 -1.39 -0.93
C GLU A 49 -2.84 -1.90 -0.67
N PHE A 50 -2.38 -1.82 0.57
CA PHE A 50 -1.09 -2.41 0.95
C PHE A 50 -1.10 -3.94 0.76
N THR A 51 -2.19 -4.62 1.13
CA THR A 51 -2.32 -6.06 0.95
C THR A 51 -2.23 -6.43 -0.52
N HIS A 52 -2.87 -5.66 -1.40
CA HIS A 52 -2.75 -5.86 -2.86
C HIS A 52 -1.31 -5.67 -3.33
N ALA A 53 -0.63 -4.64 -2.84
CA ALA A 53 0.78 -4.40 -3.17
C ALA A 53 1.66 -5.57 -2.72
N ARG A 54 1.39 -6.13 -1.55
CA ARG A 54 2.13 -7.29 -1.03
C ARG A 54 1.97 -8.51 -1.94
N TRP A 55 0.76 -8.80 -2.40
CA TRP A 55 0.51 -9.90 -3.33
C TRP A 55 1.25 -9.69 -4.65
N LEU A 56 1.17 -8.48 -5.20
CA LEU A 56 1.87 -8.17 -6.45
C LEU A 56 3.38 -8.30 -6.28
N ARG A 57 3.92 -7.83 -5.16
CA ARG A 57 5.35 -7.96 -4.85
C ARG A 57 5.79 -9.42 -4.79
N ASP A 58 5.01 -10.27 -4.12
CA ASP A 58 5.32 -11.69 -4.00
C ASP A 58 5.34 -12.36 -5.38
N ILE A 59 4.40 -12.03 -6.25
CA ILE A 59 4.36 -12.56 -7.62
C ILE A 59 5.56 -12.08 -8.42
N LEU A 60 5.90 -10.80 -8.33
CA LEU A 60 7.07 -10.25 -9.03
C LEU A 60 8.36 -10.94 -8.60
N ILE A 61 8.54 -11.18 -7.31
CA ILE A 61 9.71 -11.89 -6.78
C ILE A 61 9.73 -13.33 -7.29
N MET A 62 8.60 -14.02 -7.31
CA MET A 62 8.49 -15.37 -7.85
C MET A 62 8.91 -15.47 -9.31
N HIS A 63 8.69 -14.42 -10.07
CA HIS A 63 9.09 -14.34 -11.48
C HIS A 63 10.46 -13.72 -11.69
N SER A 64 11.25 -13.59 -10.62
CA SER A 64 12.61 -13.04 -10.67
C SER A 64 12.68 -11.62 -11.22
N VAL A 65 11.62 -10.84 -11.02
CA VAL A 65 11.59 -9.44 -11.41
C VAL A 65 12.31 -8.61 -10.36
N GLU A 66 13.26 -7.80 -10.80
CA GLU A 66 13.95 -6.87 -9.91
C GLU A 66 13.06 -5.66 -9.64
N ILE A 67 12.72 -5.47 -8.36
CA ILE A 67 11.94 -4.31 -7.94
C ILE A 67 12.90 -3.16 -7.66
N PRO A 68 12.66 -1.95 -8.21
CA PRO A 68 13.51 -0.80 -7.93
C PRO A 68 13.69 -0.55 -6.44
N THR A 69 14.90 -0.19 -6.03
CA THR A 69 15.24 0.02 -4.62
C THR A 69 14.31 1.03 -3.94
N ALA A 70 13.99 2.12 -4.62
CA ALA A 70 13.09 3.14 -4.09
C ALA A 70 11.70 2.58 -3.78
N ASP A 71 11.19 1.69 -4.63
CA ASP A 71 9.89 1.05 -4.44
C ASP A 71 9.93 0.06 -3.27
N ASN A 72 11.02 -0.68 -3.10
CA ASN A 72 11.19 -1.57 -1.97
C ASN A 72 11.28 -0.80 -0.65
N GLU A 73 12.00 0.30 -0.61
CA GLU A 73 12.09 1.16 0.57
C GLU A 73 10.72 1.71 0.95
N ARG A 74 9.97 2.15 -0.04
CA ARG A 74 8.62 2.66 0.16
C ARG A 74 7.68 1.57 0.66
N TYR A 75 7.78 0.38 0.08
CA TYR A 75 6.99 -0.78 0.53
C TYR A 75 7.27 -1.08 2.01
N GLU A 76 8.52 -1.14 2.43
CA GLU A 76 8.88 -1.43 3.82
C GLU A 76 8.37 -0.36 4.78
N MET A 77 8.43 0.90 4.39
CA MET A 77 7.92 2.00 5.18
C MET A 77 6.40 1.92 5.37
N ILE A 78 5.67 1.64 4.29
CA ILE A 78 4.21 1.50 4.33
C ILE A 78 3.81 0.25 5.12
N LYS A 79 4.55 -0.85 4.95
CA LYS A 79 4.37 -2.09 5.71
C LYS A 79 4.47 -1.85 7.21
N GLU A 80 5.52 -1.20 7.66
CA GLU A 80 5.72 -0.90 9.07
C GLU A 80 4.60 -0.04 9.63
N ARG A 81 4.21 0.98 8.91
CA ARG A 81 3.11 1.87 9.28
C ARG A 81 1.78 1.11 9.40
N THR A 82 1.50 0.24 8.43
CA THR A 82 0.27 -0.56 8.40
C THR A 82 0.22 -1.51 9.59
N TYR A 83 1.34 -2.15 9.91
CA TYR A 83 1.41 -3.06 11.05
C TYR A 83 1.19 -2.33 12.37
N ARG A 84 1.69 -1.11 12.52
CA ARG A 84 1.43 -0.31 13.72
C ARG A 84 -0.04 0.06 13.91
N LEU A 85 -0.75 0.28 12.79
CA LEU A 85 -2.16 0.65 12.86
C LEU A 85 -3.08 -0.52 13.25
N PHE A 86 -2.71 -1.75 12.87
CA PHE A 86 -3.60 -2.91 12.96
C PHE A 86 -3.07 -4.04 13.86
N LEU A 87 -1.96 -3.83 14.49
CA LEU A 87 -1.43 -4.71 15.51
C LEU A 87 -1.33 -3.99 16.83
#